data_8f45822d0f7886dfc4c61b54d3cc233a
#
_entry.id   8f45822d0f7886dfc4c61b54d3cc233a
#
_cell.length_a   1.000
_cell.length_b   1.000
_cell.length_c   1.000
_cell.angle_alpha   90.00
_cell.angle_beta   90.00
_cell.angle_gamma   90.00
#
_symmetry.space_group_name_H-M   'P 1'
#
loop_
_entity.id
_entity.type
_entity.pdbx_description
1 polymer ?
#
loop_
_entity_poly.entity_id
_entity_poly.type
_entity_poly.pdbx_seq_one_letter_code
_entity_poly.pdbx_strand_id
1 'polypeptide(L)'
;MDIFDLAVIGGGPAGYSAAITAAKSGLKTALIEKDELGGVCLNRGCIPSKAMLHSAKIFRQTLDSEKFGVTCKEADFNLDAALAHKNDVICQLKCGIADSLEHAGVKVINAEAHIKGKADGLFITAAGENDIYSKNLLICTGSRPRELEIPGADITDVSDVYNLDTIPKSAAIIGGGASGLEAAEYLNALGCRVSVIEQAERIAPTMDKDISAFLQRSLKKSGINILTSCRAVSADGRNIKYTDARGKEKTAEADIIINASGRAACYDGLGIENIGLENLSTDNHMQTAVPGVYAAGDANQKAMSAHAAYRESAAAINHILGKTDEIDYLAIPQVVFTFSEAASIGETLESALAKGIDAVCGEAPLRSSGRFFAEGGQDGFCKIISENTSGRLLGVHIAGGNASELIYGAAAMLANKMTVEEIKNTAFPHPTVSEAIREAVFR
;
A
#
# COMPACT_ATOMS: atom_id res chain seq x y z
N MET A 1 28.53 -10.09 27.36
CA MET A 1 28.11 -9.80 25.98
C MET A 1 26.79 -10.51 25.77
N ASP A 2 25.76 -9.80 25.39
CA ASP A 2 24.43 -10.34 25.16
C ASP A 2 24.28 -10.65 23.66
N ILE A 3 24.15 -11.94 23.31
CA ILE A 3 24.08 -12.38 21.92
C ILE A 3 22.62 -12.67 21.58
N PHE A 4 22.12 -12.08 20.48
CA PHE A 4 20.80 -12.32 19.95
C PHE A 4 20.83 -13.34 18.79
N ASP A 5 19.78 -14.12 18.65
CA ASP A 5 19.62 -14.97 17.48
C ASP A 5 19.25 -14.15 16.24
N LEU A 6 18.53 -13.04 16.45
CA LEU A 6 18.09 -12.11 15.42
C LEU A 6 18.15 -10.67 15.92
N ALA A 7 18.76 -9.77 15.15
CA ALA A 7 18.57 -8.34 15.26
C ALA A 7 17.75 -7.84 14.07
N VAL A 8 16.66 -7.12 14.37
CA VAL A 8 15.76 -6.50 13.38
C VAL A 8 16.03 -5.00 13.38
N ILE A 9 16.26 -4.42 12.22
CA ILE A 9 16.53 -2.98 12.05
C ILE A 9 15.35 -2.32 11.37
N GLY A 10 14.61 -1.48 12.12
CA GLY A 10 13.38 -0.81 11.71
C GLY A 10 12.13 -1.46 12.29
N GLY A 11 11.28 -0.65 12.94
CA GLY A 11 10.06 -1.07 13.65
C GLY A 11 8.77 -0.87 12.87
N GLY A 12 8.83 -0.79 11.53
CA GLY A 12 7.68 -0.77 10.63
C GLY A 12 6.98 -2.13 10.51
N PRO A 13 5.97 -2.26 9.60
CA PRO A 13 5.17 -3.49 9.44
C PRO A 13 6.00 -4.77 9.29
N ALA A 14 7.06 -4.76 8.50
CA ALA A 14 7.96 -5.89 8.39
C ALA A 14 8.67 -6.18 9.71
N GLY A 15 9.26 -5.14 10.33
CA GLY A 15 10.14 -5.31 11.48
C GLY A 15 9.42 -5.76 12.75
N TYR A 16 8.36 -5.08 13.16
CA TYR A 16 7.66 -5.48 14.39
C TYR A 16 6.99 -6.86 14.24
N SER A 17 6.45 -7.17 13.06
CA SER A 17 5.82 -8.48 12.85
C SER A 17 6.85 -9.60 12.83
N ALA A 18 8.01 -9.38 12.21
CA ALA A 18 9.14 -10.31 12.24
C ALA A 18 9.64 -10.54 13.67
N ALA A 19 9.86 -9.47 14.41
CA ALA A 19 10.38 -9.54 15.78
C ALA A 19 9.46 -10.32 16.70
N ILE A 20 8.15 -10.06 16.65
CA ILE A 20 7.14 -10.81 17.41
C ILE A 20 7.11 -12.28 17.00
N THR A 21 7.14 -12.57 15.69
CA THR A 21 7.09 -13.95 15.18
C THR A 21 8.35 -14.74 15.55
N ALA A 22 9.53 -14.13 15.44
CA ALA A 22 10.81 -14.71 15.81
C ALA A 22 10.85 -15.05 17.32
N ALA A 23 10.50 -14.09 18.16
CA ALA A 23 10.50 -14.27 19.61
C ALA A 23 9.51 -15.34 20.05
N LYS A 24 8.27 -15.35 19.50
CA LYS A 24 7.28 -16.41 19.75
C LYS A 24 7.74 -17.80 19.27
N SER A 25 8.67 -17.84 18.32
CA SER A 25 9.31 -19.08 17.82
C SER A 25 10.54 -19.47 18.64
N GLY A 26 10.84 -18.78 19.74
CA GLY A 26 11.94 -19.10 20.65
C GLY A 26 13.28 -18.45 20.32
N LEU A 27 13.33 -17.55 19.33
CA LEU A 27 14.55 -16.81 19.00
C LEU A 27 14.72 -15.60 19.94
N LYS A 28 15.89 -15.44 20.54
CA LYS A 28 16.25 -14.24 21.28
C LYS A 28 16.39 -13.07 20.33
N THR A 29 15.45 -12.12 20.38
CA THR A 29 15.27 -11.09 19.35
C THR A 29 15.47 -9.69 19.91
N ALA A 30 16.24 -8.86 19.20
CA ALA A 30 16.31 -7.41 19.39
C ALA A 30 15.65 -6.70 18.21
N LEU A 31 14.91 -5.61 18.48
CA LEU A 31 14.37 -4.68 17.49
C LEU A 31 14.94 -3.30 17.73
N ILE A 32 15.60 -2.74 16.73
CA ILE A 32 16.21 -1.40 16.79
C ILE A 32 15.36 -0.46 15.93
N GLU A 33 14.76 0.56 16.56
CA GLU A 33 13.93 1.57 15.90
C GLU A 33 14.41 2.96 16.30
N LYS A 34 14.61 3.84 15.32
CA LYS A 34 15.15 5.19 15.55
C LYS A 34 14.08 6.27 15.76
N ASP A 35 12.86 6.01 15.34
CA ASP A 35 11.74 6.96 15.40
C ASP A 35 10.60 6.29 16.19
N GLU A 36 9.48 5.99 15.56
CA GLU A 36 8.30 5.46 16.21
C GLU A 36 7.93 4.05 15.72
N LEU A 37 7.55 3.19 16.66
CA LEU A 37 7.01 1.87 16.34
C LEU A 37 5.80 1.97 15.40
N GLY A 38 5.69 1.02 14.47
CA GLY A 38 4.68 1.04 13.42
C GLY A 38 5.16 1.64 12.09
N GLY A 39 6.29 2.39 12.12
CA GLY A 39 6.92 2.97 10.93
C GLY A 39 6.01 3.92 10.15
N VAL A 40 6.32 4.13 8.87
CA VAL A 40 5.56 5.06 7.99
C VAL A 40 4.10 4.66 7.87
N CYS A 41 3.78 3.37 7.74
CA CYS A 41 2.40 2.91 7.54
C CYS A 41 1.48 3.33 8.68
N LEU A 42 1.86 3.09 9.93
CA LEU A 42 1.04 3.44 11.09
C LEU A 42 1.02 4.95 11.36
N ASN A 43 2.18 5.59 11.30
CA ASN A 43 2.31 6.95 11.80
C ASN A 43 2.04 8.04 10.75
N ARG A 44 2.29 7.77 9.46
CA ARG A 44 2.24 8.79 8.39
C ARG A 44 1.52 8.35 7.11
N GLY A 45 1.26 7.05 6.93
CA GLY A 45 0.75 6.48 5.66
C GLY A 45 -0.63 5.86 5.77
N CYS A 46 -0.65 4.52 5.88
CA CYS A 46 -1.87 3.70 5.75
C CYS A 46 -2.97 4.11 6.75
N ILE A 47 -2.63 4.22 8.02
CA ILE A 47 -3.63 4.48 9.06
C ILE A 47 -4.14 5.93 9.04
N PRO A 48 -3.28 6.96 9.01
CA PRO A 48 -3.74 8.34 8.84
C PRO A 48 -4.63 8.53 7.62
N SER A 49 -4.21 8.00 6.46
CA SER A 49 -4.99 8.14 5.23
C SER A 49 -6.36 7.49 5.32
N LYS A 50 -6.46 6.27 5.87
CA LYS A 50 -7.74 5.54 5.99
C LYS A 50 -8.66 6.19 7.00
N ALA A 51 -8.14 6.71 8.12
CA ALA A 51 -8.94 7.44 9.08
C ALA A 51 -9.55 8.72 8.46
N MET A 52 -8.74 9.51 7.78
CA MET A 52 -9.19 10.77 7.18
C MET A 52 -10.09 10.55 5.95
N LEU A 53 -9.77 9.56 5.09
CA LEU A 53 -10.65 9.14 3.99
C LEU A 53 -12.00 8.66 4.49
N HIS A 54 -12.04 7.89 5.59
CA HIS A 54 -13.28 7.42 6.17
C HIS A 54 -14.15 8.58 6.67
N SER A 55 -13.56 9.54 7.39
CA SER A 55 -14.24 10.75 7.85
C SER A 55 -14.81 11.55 6.66
N ALA A 56 -14.02 11.75 5.60
CA ALA A 56 -14.46 12.44 4.40
C ALA A 56 -15.55 11.65 3.66
N LYS A 57 -15.49 10.32 3.63
CA LYS A 57 -16.53 9.45 3.06
C LYS A 57 -17.85 9.57 3.80
N ILE A 58 -17.83 9.56 5.13
CA ILE A 58 -19.03 9.80 5.95
C ILE A 58 -19.64 11.16 5.64
N PHE A 59 -18.83 12.22 5.58
CA PHE A 59 -19.29 13.56 5.24
C PHE A 59 -20.00 13.58 3.87
N ARG A 60 -19.38 13.00 2.83
CA ARG A 60 -20.02 12.89 1.50
C ARG A 60 -21.28 12.06 1.50
N GLN A 61 -21.30 10.94 2.22
CA GLN A 61 -22.49 10.09 2.35
C GLN A 61 -23.63 10.83 3.07
N THR A 62 -23.33 11.67 4.05
CA THR A 62 -24.32 12.51 4.74
C THR A 62 -24.94 13.52 3.80
N LEU A 63 -24.15 14.16 2.93
CA LEU A 63 -24.67 15.07 1.90
C LEU A 63 -25.58 14.37 0.88
N ASP A 64 -25.31 13.10 0.59
CA ASP A 64 -26.06 12.30 -0.39
C ASP A 64 -27.13 11.38 0.24
N SER A 65 -27.45 11.57 1.52
CA SER A 65 -28.26 10.64 2.33
C SER A 65 -29.75 10.65 2.00
N GLU A 66 -30.26 11.71 1.39
CA GLU A 66 -31.69 11.89 1.07
C GLU A 66 -32.25 10.76 0.20
N LYS A 67 -31.46 10.25 -0.74
CA LYS A 67 -31.84 9.10 -1.59
C LYS A 67 -32.13 7.81 -0.82
N PHE A 68 -31.65 7.72 0.44
CA PHE A 68 -31.90 6.61 1.35
C PHE A 68 -32.97 6.93 2.40
N GLY A 69 -33.69 8.06 2.26
CA GLY A 69 -34.71 8.50 3.21
C GLY A 69 -34.17 9.13 4.49
N VAL A 70 -32.88 9.49 4.51
CA VAL A 70 -32.24 10.16 5.65
C VAL A 70 -32.08 11.64 5.33
N THR A 71 -32.82 12.50 6.05
CA THR A 71 -32.73 13.94 5.87
C THR A 71 -31.73 14.53 6.86
N CYS A 72 -30.68 15.17 6.34
CA CYS A 72 -29.73 15.98 7.10
C CYS A 72 -29.92 17.44 6.69
N LYS A 73 -30.25 18.31 7.65
CA LYS A 73 -30.50 19.75 7.34
C LYS A 73 -29.23 20.51 7.06
N GLU A 74 -28.18 20.24 7.83
CA GLU A 74 -26.85 20.86 7.70
C GLU A 74 -25.80 19.80 8.03
N ALA A 75 -24.81 19.65 7.16
CA ALA A 75 -23.64 18.82 7.42
C ALA A 75 -22.40 19.72 7.30
N ASP A 76 -21.57 19.70 8.33
CA ASP A 76 -20.28 20.40 8.36
C ASP A 76 -19.16 19.42 8.67
N PHE A 77 -17.98 19.68 8.12
CA PHE A 77 -16.80 18.85 8.37
C PHE A 77 -15.89 19.54 9.38
N ASN A 78 -15.83 19.02 10.58
CA ASN A 78 -14.90 19.51 11.61
C ASN A 78 -13.54 18.83 11.45
N LEU A 79 -12.58 19.56 10.84
CA LEU A 79 -11.25 19.06 10.56
C LEU A 79 -10.48 18.74 11.84
N ASP A 80 -10.56 19.59 12.86
CA ASP A 80 -9.84 19.39 14.14
C ASP A 80 -10.32 18.12 14.84
N ALA A 81 -11.62 17.85 14.84
CA ALA A 81 -12.18 16.63 15.40
C ALA A 81 -11.76 15.37 14.61
N ALA A 82 -11.69 15.47 13.28
CA ALA A 82 -11.20 14.37 12.42
C ALA A 82 -9.71 14.09 12.66
N LEU A 83 -8.89 15.15 12.79
CA LEU A 83 -7.47 15.03 13.13
C LEU A 83 -7.27 14.43 14.52
N ALA A 84 -8.05 14.84 15.51
CA ALA A 84 -8.01 14.27 16.86
C ALA A 84 -8.34 12.76 16.82
N HIS A 85 -9.44 12.38 16.16
CA HIS A 85 -9.80 10.97 15.98
C HIS A 85 -8.69 10.15 15.31
N LYS A 86 -8.10 10.65 14.22
CA LYS A 86 -6.96 10.02 13.56
C LYS A 86 -5.79 9.80 14.52
N ASN A 87 -5.44 10.82 15.31
CA ASN A 87 -4.32 10.76 16.25
C ASN A 87 -4.59 9.74 17.38
N ASP A 88 -5.82 9.67 17.88
CA ASP A 88 -6.24 8.67 18.88
C ASP A 88 -6.09 7.24 18.33
N VAL A 89 -6.51 7.00 17.09
CA VAL A 89 -6.36 5.70 16.43
C VAL A 89 -4.89 5.30 16.32
N ILE A 90 -4.03 6.23 15.88
CA ILE A 90 -2.57 6.00 15.77
C ILE A 90 -1.99 5.65 17.15
N CYS A 91 -2.34 6.42 18.18
CA CYS A 91 -1.85 6.21 19.54
C CYS A 91 -2.23 4.82 20.06
N GLN A 92 -3.50 4.43 19.95
CA GLN A 92 -3.98 3.12 20.40
C GLN A 92 -3.28 1.96 19.69
N LEU A 93 -3.11 2.04 18.35
CA LEU A 93 -2.43 1.00 17.59
C LEU A 93 -0.93 0.92 17.91
N LYS A 94 -0.28 2.06 18.14
CA LYS A 94 1.12 2.11 18.55
C LYS A 94 1.34 1.47 19.91
N CYS A 95 0.48 1.75 20.89
CA CYS A 95 0.50 1.09 22.20
C CYS A 95 0.32 -0.43 22.04
N GLY A 96 -0.64 -0.88 21.23
CA GLY A 96 -0.85 -2.31 20.97
C GLY A 96 0.35 -3.04 20.34
N ILE A 97 1.11 -2.34 19.48
CA ILE A 97 2.39 -2.89 18.94
C ILE A 97 3.42 -3.00 20.06
N ALA A 98 3.60 -1.95 20.87
CA ALA A 98 4.56 -1.95 21.98
C ALA A 98 4.25 -3.08 22.97
N ASP A 99 3.00 -3.21 23.39
CA ASP A 99 2.53 -4.28 24.29
C ASP A 99 2.78 -5.68 23.70
N SER A 100 2.55 -5.84 22.39
CA SER A 100 2.75 -7.11 21.70
C SER A 100 4.24 -7.50 21.63
N LEU A 101 5.14 -6.54 21.44
CA LEU A 101 6.59 -6.74 21.45
C LEU A 101 7.06 -7.11 22.87
N GLU A 102 6.59 -6.40 23.88
CA GLU A 102 6.93 -6.66 25.30
C GLU A 102 6.46 -8.06 25.71
N HIS A 103 5.20 -8.42 25.44
CA HIS A 103 4.66 -9.75 25.75
C HIS A 103 5.36 -10.89 25.02
N ALA A 104 5.90 -10.62 23.83
CA ALA A 104 6.71 -11.59 23.10
C ALA A 104 8.14 -11.70 23.64
N GLY A 105 8.57 -10.81 24.53
CA GLY A 105 9.93 -10.78 25.08
C GLY A 105 10.96 -10.20 24.12
N VAL A 106 10.55 -9.34 23.17
CA VAL A 106 11.46 -8.66 22.26
C VAL A 106 12.17 -7.53 22.99
N LYS A 107 13.49 -7.46 22.82
CA LYS A 107 14.27 -6.32 23.30
C LYS A 107 14.15 -5.16 22.33
N VAL A 108 13.30 -4.19 22.60
CA VAL A 108 13.18 -2.95 21.82
C VAL A 108 14.28 -1.97 22.25
N ILE A 109 14.96 -1.38 21.26
CA ILE A 109 16.05 -0.42 21.44
C ILE A 109 15.74 0.82 20.60
N ASN A 110 15.48 1.95 21.27
CA ASN A 110 15.22 3.22 20.61
C ASN A 110 16.56 3.88 20.26
N ALA A 111 17.04 3.63 19.05
CA ALA A 111 18.30 4.19 18.55
C ALA A 111 18.37 4.07 17.03
N GLU A 112 19.20 4.90 16.41
CA GLU A 112 19.61 4.69 15.03
C GLU A 112 20.61 3.54 14.96
N ALA A 113 20.40 2.62 14.02
CA ALA A 113 21.26 1.47 13.80
C ALA A 113 22.37 1.79 12.78
N HIS A 114 23.57 1.27 13.02
CA HIS A 114 24.64 1.25 12.03
C HIS A 114 25.37 -0.09 12.08
N ILE A 115 25.44 -0.80 10.96
CA ILE A 115 26.12 -2.09 10.84
C ILE A 115 27.62 -1.84 10.77
N LYS A 116 28.38 -2.29 11.81
CA LYS A 116 29.82 -2.11 11.88
C LYS A 116 30.59 -3.19 11.11
N GLY A 117 29.99 -4.37 10.95
CA GLY A 117 30.64 -5.50 10.29
C GLY A 117 30.28 -6.85 10.91
N LYS A 118 31.13 -7.86 10.68
CA LYS A 118 30.99 -9.21 11.22
C LYS A 118 32.32 -9.68 11.86
N ALA A 119 32.24 -10.20 13.08
CA ALA A 119 33.38 -10.79 13.78
C ALA A 119 32.97 -12.05 14.55
N ASP A 120 33.79 -13.08 14.58
CA ASP A 120 33.54 -14.35 15.25
C ASP A 120 32.17 -15.00 14.89
N GLY A 121 31.77 -14.84 13.63
CA GLY A 121 30.49 -15.35 13.12
C GLY A 121 29.28 -14.52 13.47
N LEU A 122 29.38 -13.43 14.24
CA LEU A 122 28.31 -12.56 14.67
C LEU A 122 28.35 -11.23 13.93
N PHE A 123 27.17 -10.73 13.54
CA PHE A 123 27.00 -9.37 13.06
C PHE A 123 27.03 -8.39 14.23
N ILE A 124 27.70 -7.26 14.03
CA ILE A 124 27.83 -6.18 15.02
C ILE A 124 27.09 -4.96 14.49
N THR A 125 26.03 -4.58 15.20
CA THR A 125 25.22 -3.39 14.88
C THR A 125 25.31 -2.41 16.02
N ALA A 126 25.82 -1.20 15.77
CA ALA A 126 25.73 -0.12 16.73
C ALA A 126 24.28 0.36 16.85
N ALA A 127 23.80 0.55 18.08
CA ALA A 127 22.51 1.11 18.41
C ALA A 127 22.68 2.14 19.55
N GLY A 128 22.81 3.40 19.17
CA GLY A 128 23.23 4.45 20.10
C GLY A 128 24.65 4.19 20.63
N GLU A 129 24.81 4.15 21.95
CA GLU A 129 26.12 3.90 22.62
C GLU A 129 26.46 2.40 22.74
N ASN A 130 25.56 1.50 22.36
CA ASN A 130 25.75 0.07 22.57
C ASN A 130 25.92 -0.68 21.25
N ASP A 131 26.72 -1.75 21.31
CA ASP A 131 26.86 -2.72 20.22
C ASP A 131 25.97 -3.94 20.47
N ILE A 132 25.16 -4.28 19.46
CA ILE A 132 24.28 -5.43 19.44
C ILE A 132 24.93 -6.52 18.60
N TYR A 133 25.08 -7.70 19.20
CA TYR A 133 25.67 -8.87 18.57
C TYR A 133 24.58 -9.86 18.19
N SER A 134 24.50 -10.26 16.93
CA SER A 134 23.47 -11.17 16.46
C SER A 134 23.97 -12.20 15.46
N LYS A 135 23.33 -13.38 15.44
CA LYS A 135 23.60 -14.45 14.46
C LYS A 135 23.04 -14.10 13.08
N ASN A 136 21.88 -13.45 13.06
CA ASN A 136 21.18 -13.02 11.87
C ASN A 136 20.81 -11.54 11.96
N LEU A 137 20.72 -10.88 10.79
CA LEU A 137 20.18 -9.54 10.62
C LEU A 137 18.94 -9.58 9.73
N LEU A 138 17.90 -8.83 10.09
CA LEU A 138 16.77 -8.55 9.21
C LEU A 138 16.62 -7.02 9.07
N ILE A 139 16.83 -6.53 7.86
CA ILE A 139 16.80 -5.10 7.54
C ILE A 139 15.41 -4.73 7.06
N CYS A 140 14.70 -3.89 7.84
CA CYS A 140 13.34 -3.43 7.63
C CYS A 140 13.23 -1.90 7.67
N THR A 141 14.24 -1.21 7.18
CA THR A 141 14.38 0.26 7.24
C THR A 141 13.38 1.03 6.39
N GLY A 142 12.60 0.31 5.58
CA GLY A 142 11.50 0.90 4.82
C GLY A 142 11.93 1.80 3.67
N SER A 143 11.18 2.86 3.44
CA SER A 143 11.37 3.77 2.32
C SER A 143 11.13 5.22 2.72
N ARG A 144 11.64 6.13 1.89
CA ARG A 144 11.37 7.58 1.94
C ARG A 144 10.69 8.04 0.64
N PRO A 145 10.01 9.19 0.62
CA PRO A 145 9.54 9.81 -0.61
C PRO A 145 10.68 9.95 -1.61
N ARG A 146 10.41 9.70 -2.89
CA ARG A 146 11.37 10.08 -3.95
C ARG A 146 11.49 11.57 -3.99
N GLU A 147 12.70 12.06 -4.09
CA GLU A 147 12.94 13.48 -4.32
C GLU A 147 12.33 13.88 -5.66
N LEU A 148 11.60 14.97 -5.65
CA LEU A 148 10.97 15.54 -6.83
C LEU A 148 11.36 17.01 -6.89
N GLU A 149 12.22 17.33 -7.86
CA GLU A 149 12.65 18.69 -8.09
C GLU A 149 11.75 19.33 -9.17
N ILE A 150 10.95 20.30 -8.74
CA ILE A 150 10.15 21.16 -9.63
C ILE A 150 10.57 22.59 -9.34
N PRO A 151 11.28 23.27 -10.27
CA PRO A 151 11.73 24.65 -10.05
C PRO A 151 10.60 25.57 -9.64
N GLY A 152 10.81 26.32 -8.55
CA GLY A 152 9.84 27.28 -8.00
C GLY A 152 8.70 26.66 -7.17
N ALA A 153 8.70 25.34 -6.94
CA ALA A 153 7.71 24.66 -6.13
C ALA A 153 8.16 24.47 -4.67
N ASP A 154 7.26 24.74 -3.73
CA ASP A 154 7.30 24.19 -2.38
C ASP A 154 6.46 22.91 -2.41
N ILE A 155 7.10 21.77 -2.14
CA ILE A 155 6.53 20.43 -2.36
C ILE A 155 6.24 19.77 -1.03
N THR A 156 4.98 19.43 -0.81
CA THR A 156 4.49 18.67 0.34
C THR A 156 4.50 17.18 -0.01
N ASP A 157 4.95 16.31 0.89
CA ASP A 157 4.79 14.86 0.70
C ASP A 157 3.33 14.43 0.83
N VAL A 158 2.92 13.43 0.07
CA VAL A 158 1.53 12.93 0.10
C VAL A 158 1.09 12.44 1.48
N SER A 159 2.02 12.00 2.33
CA SER A 159 1.72 11.58 3.69
C SER A 159 1.35 12.74 4.62
N ASP A 160 1.81 13.94 4.33
CA ASP A 160 1.55 15.12 5.15
C ASP A 160 0.17 15.75 4.87
N VAL A 161 -0.46 15.38 3.75
CA VAL A 161 -1.81 15.83 3.39
C VAL A 161 -2.85 15.53 4.48
N TYR A 162 -2.67 14.45 5.20
CA TYR A 162 -3.57 14.02 6.27
C TYR A 162 -3.27 14.66 7.63
N ASN A 163 -2.35 15.66 7.64
CA ASN A 163 -1.99 16.46 8.80
C ASN A 163 -2.17 17.95 8.55
N LEU A 164 -2.73 18.37 7.42
CA LEU A 164 -2.99 19.78 7.12
C LEU A 164 -3.99 20.37 8.14
N ASP A 165 -3.66 21.53 8.69
CA ASP A 165 -4.53 22.27 9.61
C ASP A 165 -5.69 22.98 8.89
N THR A 166 -5.58 23.15 7.58
CA THR A 166 -6.61 23.76 6.75
C THR A 166 -6.68 23.08 5.38
N ILE A 167 -7.88 22.94 4.84
CA ILE A 167 -8.06 22.40 3.49
C ILE A 167 -7.74 23.51 2.46
N PRO A 168 -6.78 23.28 1.55
CA PRO A 168 -6.43 24.25 0.52
C PRO A 168 -7.57 24.42 -0.49
N LYS A 169 -7.65 25.58 -1.15
CA LYS A 169 -8.67 25.81 -2.19
C LYS A 169 -8.37 25.04 -3.47
N SER A 170 -7.08 24.81 -3.75
CA SER A 170 -6.62 24.05 -4.92
C SER A 170 -5.36 23.25 -4.62
N ALA A 171 -5.24 22.09 -5.25
CA ALA A 171 -4.09 21.20 -5.11
C ALA A 171 -3.68 20.60 -6.45
N ALA A 172 -2.37 20.48 -6.67
CA ALA A 172 -1.80 19.69 -7.75
C ALA A 172 -1.06 18.48 -7.15
N ILE A 173 -1.46 17.29 -7.55
CA ILE A 173 -0.86 16.04 -7.07
C ILE A 173 -0.03 15.45 -8.20
N ILE A 174 1.25 15.25 -7.94
CA ILE A 174 2.19 14.68 -8.91
C ILE A 174 2.29 13.18 -8.67
N GLY A 175 1.70 12.41 -9.57
CA GLY A 175 1.61 10.95 -9.52
C GLY A 175 0.17 10.46 -9.33
N GLY A 176 -0.27 9.62 -10.26
CA GLY A 176 -1.60 8.99 -10.29
C GLY A 176 -1.61 7.55 -9.77
N GLY A 177 -0.70 7.21 -8.87
CA GLY A 177 -0.70 5.95 -8.11
C GLY A 177 -1.71 5.96 -6.96
N ALA A 178 -1.83 4.85 -6.22
CA ALA A 178 -2.82 4.69 -5.14
C ALA A 178 -2.83 5.86 -4.16
N SER A 179 -1.67 6.24 -3.60
CA SER A 179 -1.59 7.32 -2.60
C SER A 179 -2.03 8.67 -3.16
N GLY A 180 -1.65 8.98 -4.42
CA GLY A 180 -2.04 10.23 -5.08
C GLY A 180 -3.54 10.30 -5.34
N LEU A 181 -4.17 9.18 -5.75
CA LEU A 181 -5.61 9.11 -6.01
C LEU A 181 -6.42 9.19 -4.72
N GLU A 182 -5.95 8.56 -3.64
CA GLU A 182 -6.57 8.63 -2.31
C GLU A 182 -6.51 10.06 -1.75
N ALA A 183 -5.36 10.72 -1.83
CA ALA A 183 -5.21 12.12 -1.42
C ALA A 183 -6.07 13.06 -2.26
N ALA A 184 -6.17 12.79 -3.58
CA ALA A 184 -7.02 13.55 -4.48
C ALA A 184 -8.49 13.48 -4.07
N GLU A 185 -8.98 12.29 -3.76
CA GLU A 185 -10.38 12.12 -3.38
C GLU A 185 -10.68 12.69 -1.99
N TYR A 186 -9.77 12.52 -1.04
CA TYR A 186 -9.86 13.12 0.29
C TYR A 186 -10.00 14.65 0.20
N LEU A 187 -9.06 15.31 -0.46
CA LEU A 187 -9.09 16.77 -0.61
C LEU A 187 -10.31 17.27 -1.38
N ASN A 188 -10.67 16.59 -2.47
CA ASN A 188 -11.83 16.94 -3.28
C ASN A 188 -13.14 16.80 -2.50
N ALA A 189 -13.27 15.77 -1.68
CA ALA A 189 -14.45 15.54 -0.84
C ALA A 189 -14.69 16.70 0.14
N LEU A 190 -13.63 17.40 0.53
CA LEU A 190 -13.65 18.54 1.44
C LEU A 190 -13.64 19.91 0.71
N GLY A 191 -13.92 19.92 -0.59
CA GLY A 191 -14.11 21.14 -1.37
C GLY A 191 -12.86 21.70 -2.06
N CYS A 192 -11.72 21.03 -1.98
CA CYS A 192 -10.52 21.42 -2.72
C CYS A 192 -10.67 21.10 -4.22
N ARG A 193 -10.26 22.03 -5.10
CA ARG A 193 -10.13 21.76 -6.54
C ARG A 193 -8.82 21.01 -6.79
N VAL A 194 -8.91 19.77 -7.24
CA VAL A 194 -7.73 18.90 -7.38
C VAL A 194 -7.42 18.61 -8.84
N SER A 195 -6.13 18.73 -9.20
CA SER A 195 -5.55 18.23 -10.45
C SER A 195 -4.51 17.16 -10.15
N VAL A 196 -4.67 15.97 -10.74
CA VAL A 196 -3.67 14.89 -10.70
C VAL A 196 -2.88 14.92 -12.00
N ILE A 197 -1.56 15.08 -11.91
CA ILE A 197 -0.63 15.10 -13.04
C ILE A 197 0.13 13.77 -13.05
N GLU A 198 -0.16 12.93 -14.04
CA GLU A 198 0.42 11.59 -14.21
C GLU A 198 1.19 11.51 -15.53
N GLN A 199 2.45 11.09 -15.47
CA GLN A 199 3.30 10.96 -16.66
C GLN A 199 2.95 9.74 -17.52
N ALA A 200 2.41 8.69 -16.93
CA ALA A 200 1.96 7.52 -17.68
C ALA A 200 0.66 7.82 -18.46
N GLU A 201 0.36 6.98 -19.43
CA GLU A 201 -0.86 7.09 -20.26
C GLU A 201 -2.15 6.89 -19.45
N ARG A 202 -2.06 6.28 -18.28
CA ARG A 202 -3.20 6.00 -17.38
C ARG A 202 -2.80 6.12 -15.91
N ILE A 203 -3.77 6.43 -15.06
CA ILE A 203 -3.61 6.36 -13.61
C ILE A 203 -3.57 4.89 -13.15
N ALA A 204 -3.06 4.62 -11.94
CA ALA A 204 -2.86 3.28 -11.41
C ALA A 204 -2.23 2.33 -12.47
N PRO A 205 -1.09 2.69 -13.09
CA PRO A 205 -0.59 2.05 -14.31
C PRO A 205 -0.17 0.59 -14.12
N THR A 206 0.07 0.17 -12.88
CA THR A 206 0.43 -1.22 -12.51
C THR A 206 -0.77 -2.15 -12.38
N MET A 207 -1.98 -1.62 -12.34
CA MET A 207 -3.22 -2.41 -12.24
C MET A 207 -3.77 -2.74 -13.64
N ASP A 208 -4.79 -3.59 -13.68
CA ASP A 208 -5.53 -3.88 -14.90
C ASP A 208 -6.04 -2.60 -15.58
N LYS A 209 -6.05 -2.56 -16.94
CA LYS A 209 -6.42 -1.37 -17.70
C LYS A 209 -7.86 -0.92 -17.46
N ASP A 210 -8.78 -1.88 -17.24
CA ASP A 210 -10.20 -1.56 -17.02
C ASP A 210 -10.41 -1.02 -15.60
N ILE A 211 -9.60 -1.46 -14.62
CA ILE A 211 -9.47 -0.82 -13.30
C ILE A 211 -9.05 0.65 -13.46
N SER A 212 -7.98 0.92 -14.21
CA SER A 212 -7.51 2.30 -14.45
C SER A 212 -8.61 3.15 -15.09
N ALA A 213 -9.30 2.61 -16.09
CA ALA A 213 -10.41 3.30 -16.77
C ALA A 213 -11.59 3.57 -15.82
N PHE A 214 -11.93 2.61 -14.97
CA PHE A 214 -12.97 2.76 -13.94
C PHE A 214 -12.63 3.88 -12.95
N LEU A 215 -11.45 3.84 -12.34
CA LEU A 215 -10.97 4.84 -11.40
C LEU A 215 -10.97 6.23 -12.03
N GLN A 216 -10.49 6.35 -13.27
CA GLN A 216 -10.47 7.63 -13.98
C GLN A 216 -11.87 8.20 -14.22
N ARG A 217 -12.85 7.36 -14.60
CA ARG A 217 -14.23 7.80 -14.76
C ARG A 217 -14.84 8.21 -13.42
N SER A 218 -14.65 7.42 -12.37
CA SER A 218 -15.18 7.70 -11.02
C SER A 218 -14.66 9.03 -10.48
N LEU A 219 -13.35 9.23 -10.50
CA LEU A 219 -12.69 10.43 -9.98
C LEU A 219 -13.05 11.69 -10.80
N LYS A 220 -13.13 11.58 -12.13
CA LYS A 220 -13.61 12.68 -12.99
C LYS A 220 -15.08 13.03 -12.69
N LYS A 221 -15.93 12.05 -12.41
CA LYS A 221 -17.33 12.29 -12.02
C LYS A 221 -17.43 13.02 -10.68
N SER A 222 -16.47 12.80 -9.77
CA SER A 222 -16.36 13.54 -8.50
C SER A 222 -15.80 14.96 -8.66
N GLY A 223 -15.36 15.35 -9.87
CA GLY A 223 -14.86 16.69 -10.16
C GLY A 223 -13.31 16.81 -10.12
N ILE A 224 -12.59 15.72 -9.97
CA ILE A 224 -11.12 15.71 -9.99
C ILE A 224 -10.61 15.79 -11.43
N ASN A 225 -9.70 16.71 -11.70
CA ASN A 225 -9.07 16.86 -13.00
C ASN A 225 -7.89 15.86 -13.14
N ILE A 226 -8.05 14.84 -13.98
CA ILE A 226 -7.03 13.81 -14.23
C ILE A 226 -6.30 14.11 -15.55
N LEU A 227 -5.00 14.39 -15.44
CA LEU A 227 -4.10 14.77 -16.53
C LEU A 227 -3.07 13.65 -16.73
N THR A 228 -3.36 12.71 -17.63
CA THR A 228 -2.45 11.61 -17.99
C THR A 228 -1.54 12.00 -19.16
N SER A 229 -0.42 11.30 -19.32
CA SER A 229 0.66 11.65 -20.27
C SER A 229 1.13 13.10 -20.10
N CYS A 230 1.17 13.57 -18.86
CA CYS A 230 1.53 14.95 -18.50
C CYS A 230 2.70 14.93 -17.50
N ARG A 231 3.64 15.86 -17.68
CA ARG A 231 4.80 16.00 -16.79
C ARG A 231 4.85 17.40 -16.19
N ALA A 232 4.92 17.49 -14.87
CA ALA A 232 5.17 18.74 -14.17
C ALA A 232 6.57 19.30 -14.52
N VAL A 233 6.70 20.60 -14.73
CA VAL A 233 7.91 21.24 -15.24
C VAL A 233 8.43 22.32 -14.29
N SER A 234 7.56 23.20 -13.80
CA SER A 234 7.91 24.29 -12.89
C SER A 234 6.67 24.78 -12.15
N ALA A 235 6.87 25.54 -11.09
CA ALA A 235 5.80 26.26 -10.41
C ALA A 235 6.10 27.76 -10.37
N ASP A 236 5.04 28.56 -10.32
CA ASP A 236 5.10 30.02 -10.21
C ASP A 236 3.93 30.48 -9.31
N GLY A 237 4.24 30.80 -8.07
CA GLY A 237 3.25 31.17 -7.06
C GLY A 237 2.21 30.05 -6.87
N ARG A 238 0.95 30.35 -7.26
CA ARG A 238 -0.20 29.43 -7.16
C ARG A 238 -0.44 28.63 -8.44
N ASN A 239 0.55 28.46 -9.28
CA ASN A 239 0.40 27.78 -10.55
C ASN A 239 1.49 26.73 -10.71
N ILE A 240 1.08 25.55 -11.18
CA ILE A 240 2.01 24.53 -11.67
C ILE A 240 1.94 24.46 -13.18
N LYS A 241 3.09 24.53 -13.83
CA LYS A 241 3.24 24.31 -15.27
C LYS A 241 3.54 22.86 -15.55
N TYR A 242 2.89 22.33 -16.57
CA TYR A 242 3.09 20.96 -17.01
C TYR A 242 3.06 20.87 -18.57
N THR A 243 3.73 19.90 -19.11
CA THR A 243 3.66 19.55 -20.53
C THR A 243 2.68 18.41 -20.75
N ASP A 244 1.82 18.54 -21.76
CA ASP A 244 0.91 17.46 -22.18
C ASP A 244 1.62 16.47 -23.17
N ALA A 245 0.90 15.41 -23.55
CA ALA A 245 1.38 14.37 -24.49
C ALA A 245 1.91 14.92 -25.83
N ARG A 246 1.53 16.15 -26.19
CA ARG A 246 1.98 16.83 -27.44
C ARG A 246 3.15 17.77 -27.19
N GLY A 247 3.70 17.80 -25.96
CA GLY A 247 4.78 18.71 -25.57
C GLY A 247 4.31 20.16 -25.36
N LYS A 248 2.99 20.43 -25.37
CA LYS A 248 2.47 21.77 -25.16
C LYS A 248 2.43 22.08 -23.65
N GLU A 249 3.03 23.23 -23.28
CA GLU A 249 2.96 23.73 -21.92
C GLU A 249 1.56 24.22 -21.57
N LYS A 250 1.08 23.84 -20.40
CA LYS A 250 -0.18 24.23 -19.80
C LYS A 250 0.02 24.55 -18.32
N THR A 251 -0.98 25.16 -17.70
CA THR A 251 -0.97 25.56 -16.29
C THR A 251 -2.19 25.04 -15.57
N ALA A 252 -1.99 24.60 -14.32
CA ALA A 252 -3.05 24.31 -13.37
C ALA A 252 -2.84 25.16 -12.11
N GLU A 253 -3.95 25.60 -11.49
CA GLU A 253 -3.91 26.31 -10.21
C GLU A 253 -3.61 25.34 -9.07
N ALA A 254 -2.73 25.70 -8.14
CA ALA A 254 -2.37 24.88 -6.99
C ALA A 254 -1.86 25.76 -5.84
N ASP A 255 -2.66 25.89 -4.80
CA ASP A 255 -2.22 26.48 -3.52
C ASP A 255 -1.19 25.58 -2.83
N ILE A 256 -1.25 24.27 -3.09
CA ILE A 256 -0.31 23.26 -2.60
C ILE A 256 0.07 22.29 -3.72
N ILE A 257 1.35 21.91 -3.77
CA ILE A 257 1.87 20.91 -4.70
C ILE A 257 2.28 19.68 -3.89
N ILE A 258 1.71 18.53 -4.24
CA ILE A 258 1.84 17.28 -3.48
C ILE A 258 2.63 16.26 -4.27
N ASN A 259 3.69 15.73 -3.66
CA ASN A 259 4.50 14.65 -4.21
C ASN A 259 3.88 13.29 -3.89
N ALA A 260 3.35 12.63 -4.91
CA ALA A 260 2.89 11.24 -4.89
C ALA A 260 3.59 10.41 -5.98
N SER A 261 4.80 10.82 -6.41
CA SER A 261 5.54 10.22 -7.53
C SER A 261 6.24 8.89 -7.19
N GLY A 262 6.10 8.43 -5.94
CA GLY A 262 6.61 7.15 -5.46
C GLY A 262 7.61 7.27 -4.34
N ARG A 263 8.21 6.15 -3.99
CA ARG A 263 9.11 6.00 -2.84
C ARG A 263 10.42 5.36 -3.27
N ALA A 264 11.47 5.56 -2.48
CA ALA A 264 12.78 4.93 -2.64
C ALA A 264 13.15 4.20 -1.33
N ALA A 265 13.85 3.07 -1.42
CA ALA A 265 14.35 2.38 -0.25
C ALA A 265 15.24 3.28 0.61
N CYS A 266 15.24 3.06 1.92
CA CYS A 266 15.94 3.88 2.89
C CYS A 266 16.96 3.01 3.66
N TYR A 267 18.20 2.97 3.16
CA TYR A 267 19.31 2.28 3.85
C TYR A 267 20.65 3.03 3.73
N ASP A 268 20.61 4.27 3.24
CA ASP A 268 21.79 5.12 3.16
C ASP A 268 22.35 5.35 4.58
N GLY A 269 23.68 5.18 4.74
CA GLY A 269 24.35 5.33 6.03
C GLY A 269 24.13 4.18 7.01
N LEU A 270 23.40 3.11 6.63
CA LEU A 270 23.21 1.95 7.50
C LEU A 270 24.48 1.11 7.67
N GLY A 271 25.46 1.21 6.76
CA GLY A 271 26.70 0.44 6.81
C GLY A 271 26.58 -0.95 6.21
N ILE A 272 25.70 -1.16 5.23
CA ILE A 272 25.55 -2.46 4.56
C ILE A 272 26.84 -2.88 3.82
N GLU A 273 27.62 -1.93 3.36
CA GLU A 273 28.93 -2.13 2.74
C GLU A 273 29.94 -2.79 3.69
N ASN A 274 29.83 -2.58 5.01
CA ASN A 274 30.71 -3.18 6.03
C ASN A 274 30.51 -4.71 6.16
N ILE A 275 29.44 -5.24 5.57
CA ILE A 275 29.17 -6.68 5.51
C ILE A 275 29.17 -7.21 4.06
N GLY A 276 29.66 -6.41 3.10
CA GLY A 276 29.83 -6.80 1.70
C GLY A 276 28.59 -6.70 0.85
N LEU A 277 27.59 -5.90 1.24
CA LEU A 277 26.38 -5.63 0.44
C LEU A 277 26.47 -4.27 -0.27
N GLU A 278 26.09 -4.23 -1.54
CA GLU A 278 25.90 -2.99 -2.31
C GLU A 278 24.44 -2.52 -2.31
N ASN A 279 23.50 -3.44 -2.15
CA ASN A 279 22.07 -3.19 -2.09
C ASN A 279 21.35 -4.29 -1.29
N LEU A 280 20.05 -4.12 -1.08
CA LEU A 280 19.22 -5.04 -0.30
C LEU A 280 18.35 -5.97 -1.20
N SER A 281 18.85 -6.33 -2.38
CA SER A 281 18.20 -7.35 -3.22
C SER A 281 18.18 -8.70 -2.51
N THR A 282 17.08 -9.40 -2.60
CA THR A 282 16.86 -10.69 -1.91
C THR A 282 16.40 -11.78 -2.86
N ASP A 283 16.61 -13.03 -2.47
CA ASP A 283 15.95 -14.19 -3.06
C ASP A 283 14.46 -14.30 -2.65
N ASN A 284 13.80 -15.43 -2.93
CA ASN A 284 12.42 -15.67 -2.55
C ASN A 284 12.21 -16.01 -1.07
N HIS A 285 13.27 -16.24 -0.33
CA HIS A 285 13.29 -16.43 1.12
C HIS A 285 13.66 -15.17 1.88
N MET A 286 13.75 -14.04 1.18
CA MET A 286 14.18 -12.74 1.70
C MET A 286 15.64 -12.68 2.16
N GLN A 287 16.49 -13.66 1.82
CA GLN A 287 17.92 -13.62 2.11
C GLN A 287 18.64 -12.78 1.05
N THR A 288 19.56 -11.95 1.51
CA THR A 288 20.47 -11.18 0.64
C THR A 288 21.61 -12.04 0.11
N ALA A 289 22.53 -11.46 -0.65
CA ALA A 289 23.75 -12.14 -1.08
C ALA A 289 24.66 -12.59 0.10
N VAL A 290 24.46 -12.05 1.30
CA VAL A 290 25.23 -12.39 2.50
C VAL A 290 24.43 -13.35 3.39
N PRO A 291 24.90 -14.59 3.60
CA PRO A 291 24.22 -15.57 4.45
C PRO A 291 23.99 -15.06 5.87
N GLY A 292 22.74 -15.17 6.34
CA GLY A 292 22.30 -14.68 7.64
C GLY A 292 21.86 -13.22 7.64
N VAL A 293 21.86 -12.55 6.47
CA VAL A 293 21.31 -11.19 6.30
C VAL A 293 20.08 -11.25 5.40
N TYR A 294 18.99 -10.69 5.89
CA TYR A 294 17.69 -10.64 5.24
C TYR A 294 17.23 -9.19 5.07
N ALA A 295 16.36 -8.94 4.10
CA ALA A 295 15.68 -7.66 3.96
C ALA A 295 14.19 -7.86 3.64
N ALA A 296 13.31 -7.09 4.27
CA ALA A 296 11.87 -7.17 4.07
C ALA A 296 11.21 -5.79 4.08
N GLY A 297 10.04 -5.72 3.44
CA GLY A 297 9.29 -4.48 3.23
C GLY A 297 9.95 -3.60 2.18
N ASP A 298 9.61 -2.32 2.19
CA ASP A 298 10.03 -1.35 1.17
C ASP A 298 11.57 -1.30 0.96
N ALA A 299 12.36 -1.74 1.95
CA ALA A 299 13.81 -1.76 1.89
C ALA A 299 14.35 -2.65 0.75
N ASN A 300 13.67 -3.76 0.41
CA ASN A 300 14.08 -4.67 -0.67
C ASN A 300 13.56 -4.26 -2.06
N GLN A 301 12.68 -3.27 -2.14
CA GLN A 301 12.07 -2.70 -3.36
C GLN A 301 11.24 -3.67 -4.24
N LYS A 302 10.89 -4.86 -3.74
CA LYS A 302 10.10 -5.83 -4.52
C LYS A 302 8.61 -5.49 -4.55
N ALA A 303 8.01 -5.18 -3.38
CA ALA A 303 6.62 -4.78 -3.26
C ALA A 303 6.44 -3.77 -2.12
N MET A 304 6.22 -2.50 -2.47
CA MET A 304 6.14 -1.41 -1.49
C MET A 304 4.73 -1.29 -0.91
N SER A 305 4.32 -2.32 -0.14
CA SER A 305 3.04 -2.33 0.57
C SER A 305 3.16 -3.03 1.93
N ALA A 306 2.35 -2.61 2.91
CA ALA A 306 2.43 -3.17 4.27
C ALA A 306 2.10 -4.67 4.31
N HIS A 307 1.12 -5.14 3.53
CA HIS A 307 0.75 -6.55 3.48
C HIS A 307 1.82 -7.41 2.80
N ALA A 308 2.56 -6.88 1.81
CA ALA A 308 3.76 -7.54 1.30
C ALA A 308 4.84 -7.62 2.39
N ALA A 309 5.07 -6.53 3.12
CA ALA A 309 6.03 -6.47 4.21
C ALA A 309 5.75 -7.52 5.31
N TYR A 310 4.48 -7.75 5.68
CA TYR A 310 4.09 -8.83 6.58
C TYR A 310 4.40 -10.22 6.02
N ARG A 311 4.13 -10.44 4.75
CA ARG A 311 4.39 -11.74 4.10
C ARG A 311 5.88 -12.01 3.94
N GLU A 312 6.64 -10.99 3.56
CA GLU A 312 8.09 -11.05 3.44
C GLU A 312 8.76 -11.33 4.79
N SER A 313 8.31 -10.65 5.85
CA SER A 313 8.84 -10.88 7.19
C SER A 313 8.58 -12.33 7.66
N ALA A 314 7.41 -12.88 7.37
CA ALA A 314 7.09 -14.27 7.70
C ALA A 314 7.99 -15.25 6.94
N ALA A 315 8.27 -15.01 5.65
CA ALA A 315 9.16 -15.84 4.85
C ALA A 315 10.60 -15.80 5.38
N ALA A 316 11.11 -14.60 5.70
CA ALA A 316 12.42 -14.43 6.31
C ALA A 316 12.57 -15.23 7.61
N ILE A 317 11.59 -15.09 8.52
CA ILE A 317 11.61 -15.82 9.80
C ILE A 317 11.49 -17.32 9.59
N ASN A 318 10.64 -17.78 8.70
CA ASN A 318 10.52 -19.20 8.38
C ASN A 318 11.85 -19.77 7.85
N HIS A 319 12.55 -19.04 6.98
CA HIS A 319 13.85 -19.45 6.47
C HIS A 319 14.92 -19.49 7.58
N ILE A 320 14.96 -18.50 8.48
CA ILE A 320 15.85 -18.50 9.66
C ILE A 320 15.61 -19.74 10.55
N LEU A 321 14.35 -20.17 10.65
CA LEU A 321 13.94 -21.36 11.40
C LEU A 321 14.16 -22.69 10.64
N GLY A 322 14.76 -22.64 9.44
CA GLY A 322 15.01 -23.84 8.61
C GLY A 322 13.76 -24.39 7.91
N LYS A 323 12.70 -23.63 7.79
CA LYS A 323 11.49 -23.99 7.07
C LYS A 323 11.56 -23.53 5.61
N THR A 324 10.98 -24.29 4.69
CA THR A 324 10.80 -23.86 3.30
C THR A 324 9.55 -22.97 3.21
N ASP A 325 9.74 -21.74 2.79
CA ASP A 325 8.65 -20.78 2.57
C ASP A 325 9.12 -19.76 1.51
N GLU A 326 8.43 -19.72 0.39
CA GLU A 326 8.74 -18.83 -0.73
C GLU A 326 7.56 -17.87 -0.98
N ILE A 327 7.90 -16.65 -1.40
CA ILE A 327 6.89 -15.66 -1.75
C ILE A 327 6.57 -15.75 -3.24
N ASP A 328 5.28 -15.90 -3.52
CA ASP A 328 4.72 -15.61 -4.83
C ASP A 328 4.19 -14.17 -4.85
N TYR A 329 4.93 -13.26 -5.49
CA TYR A 329 4.53 -11.86 -5.60
C TYR A 329 3.27 -11.65 -6.46
N LEU A 330 2.88 -12.61 -7.30
CA LEU A 330 1.60 -12.58 -8.01
C LEU A 330 0.42 -12.72 -7.04
N ALA A 331 0.64 -13.37 -5.89
CA ALA A 331 -0.36 -13.51 -4.84
C ALA A 331 -0.41 -12.33 -3.85
N ILE A 332 0.28 -11.23 -4.15
CA ILE A 332 0.22 -9.98 -3.37
C ILE A 332 -0.79 -9.03 -4.01
N PRO A 333 -1.90 -8.70 -3.35
CA PRO A 333 -2.91 -7.81 -3.92
C PRO A 333 -2.43 -6.35 -3.99
N GLN A 334 -2.93 -5.61 -4.97
CA GLN A 334 -2.81 -4.17 -5.08
C GLN A 334 -4.18 -3.55 -4.82
N VAL A 335 -4.24 -2.47 -4.04
CA VAL A 335 -5.51 -1.83 -3.65
C VAL A 335 -5.39 -0.31 -3.77
N VAL A 336 -6.47 0.32 -4.22
CA VAL A 336 -6.70 1.77 -4.20
C VAL A 336 -7.94 2.02 -3.35
N PHE A 337 -7.79 2.74 -2.25
CA PHE A 337 -8.83 2.99 -1.24
C PHE A 337 -9.60 4.29 -1.49
N THR A 338 -9.91 4.57 -2.75
CA THR A 338 -10.85 5.64 -3.10
C THR A 338 -12.26 5.28 -2.63
N PHE A 339 -13.22 6.20 -2.64
CA PHE A 339 -14.61 5.89 -2.20
C PHE A 339 -15.25 4.79 -3.05
N SER A 340 -14.90 4.75 -4.33
CA SER A 340 -15.12 3.60 -5.19
C SER A 340 -13.81 2.82 -5.29
N GLU A 341 -13.62 1.87 -4.39
CA GLU A 341 -12.38 1.11 -4.27
C GLU A 341 -12.05 0.31 -5.53
N ALA A 342 -10.78 -0.01 -5.70
CA ALA A 342 -10.34 -0.96 -6.71
C ALA A 342 -9.24 -1.85 -6.15
N ALA A 343 -9.25 -3.13 -6.53
CA ALA A 343 -8.26 -4.11 -6.12
C ALA A 343 -7.92 -5.07 -7.25
N SER A 344 -6.66 -5.48 -7.32
CA SER A 344 -6.14 -6.41 -8.31
C SER A 344 -5.21 -7.40 -7.67
N ILE A 345 -5.22 -8.64 -8.11
CA ILE A 345 -4.27 -9.68 -7.74
C ILE A 345 -3.99 -10.59 -8.94
N GLY A 346 -2.76 -11.07 -9.07
CA GLY A 346 -2.35 -12.00 -10.12
C GLY A 346 -2.16 -11.34 -11.48
N GLU A 347 -2.27 -12.15 -12.53
CA GLU A 347 -2.09 -11.72 -13.92
C GLU A 347 -3.30 -10.96 -14.44
N THR A 348 -3.05 -9.94 -15.25
CA THR A 348 -4.05 -9.44 -16.17
C THR A 348 -4.13 -10.33 -17.42
N LEU A 349 -5.19 -10.22 -18.21
CA LEU A 349 -5.28 -10.96 -19.46
C LEU A 349 -4.07 -10.65 -20.36
N GLU A 350 -3.71 -9.37 -20.46
CA GLU A 350 -2.59 -8.93 -21.28
C GLU A 350 -1.25 -9.48 -20.79
N SER A 351 -1.00 -9.48 -19.47
CA SER A 351 0.24 -10.00 -18.91
C SER A 351 0.36 -11.52 -19.06
N ALA A 352 -0.75 -12.26 -18.90
CA ALA A 352 -0.79 -13.70 -19.12
C ALA A 352 -0.49 -14.06 -20.59
N LEU A 353 -1.16 -13.39 -21.54
CA LEU A 353 -0.94 -13.60 -22.96
C LEU A 353 0.50 -13.23 -23.39
N ALA A 354 1.06 -12.14 -22.84
CA ALA A 354 2.44 -11.73 -23.11
C ALA A 354 3.48 -12.76 -22.62
N LYS A 355 3.13 -13.55 -21.59
CA LYS A 355 3.93 -14.68 -21.09
C LYS A 355 3.70 -15.97 -21.86
N GLY A 356 2.86 -15.96 -22.91
CA GLY A 356 2.51 -17.13 -23.70
C GLY A 356 1.53 -18.09 -23.03
N ILE A 357 0.85 -17.64 -21.96
CA ILE A 357 -0.18 -18.44 -21.29
C ILE A 357 -1.47 -18.30 -22.08
N ASP A 358 -2.08 -19.42 -22.48
CA ASP A 358 -3.41 -19.44 -23.10
C ASP A 358 -4.45 -19.12 -22.02
N ALA A 359 -4.81 -17.84 -21.90
CA ALA A 359 -5.67 -17.32 -20.85
C ALA A 359 -7.00 -16.79 -21.39
N VAL A 360 -8.05 -16.96 -20.61
CA VAL A 360 -9.39 -16.44 -20.87
C VAL A 360 -9.84 -15.53 -19.73
N CYS A 361 -10.79 -14.65 -20.05
CA CYS A 361 -11.34 -13.66 -19.12
C CYS A 361 -12.84 -13.85 -18.96
N GLY A 362 -13.30 -14.03 -17.72
CA GLY A 362 -14.71 -13.89 -17.34
C GLY A 362 -14.93 -12.57 -16.62
N GLU A 363 -16.06 -11.90 -16.87
CA GLU A 363 -16.39 -10.61 -16.26
C GLU A 363 -17.86 -10.56 -15.83
N ALA A 364 -18.11 -10.02 -14.63
CA ALA A 364 -19.45 -9.75 -14.13
C ALA A 364 -19.55 -8.32 -13.58
N PRO A 365 -20.63 -7.56 -13.91
CA PRO A 365 -20.86 -6.26 -13.30
C PRO A 365 -21.28 -6.43 -11.84
N LEU A 366 -20.78 -5.56 -10.93
CA LEU A 366 -21.15 -5.62 -9.50
C LEU A 366 -22.66 -5.41 -9.26
N ARG A 367 -23.34 -4.71 -10.15
CA ARG A 367 -24.80 -4.54 -10.09
C ARG A 367 -25.61 -5.84 -10.27
N SER A 368 -24.96 -6.95 -10.64
CA SER A 368 -25.60 -8.27 -10.60
C SER A 368 -25.74 -8.77 -9.15
N SER A 369 -25.01 -8.22 -8.19
CA SER A 369 -25.22 -8.46 -6.77
C SER A 369 -26.36 -7.60 -6.23
N GLY A 370 -27.42 -8.23 -5.72
CA GLY A 370 -28.54 -7.55 -5.08
C GLY A 370 -28.09 -6.66 -3.90
N ARG A 371 -27.09 -7.09 -3.14
CA ARG A 371 -26.54 -6.32 -2.02
C ARG A 371 -25.88 -5.02 -2.49
N PHE A 372 -25.03 -5.08 -3.51
CA PHE A 372 -24.38 -3.90 -4.09
C PHE A 372 -25.41 -2.87 -4.58
N PHE A 373 -26.45 -3.35 -5.25
CA PHE A 373 -27.51 -2.50 -5.77
C PHE A 373 -28.36 -1.88 -4.65
N ALA A 374 -28.70 -2.67 -3.63
CA ALA A 374 -29.49 -2.21 -2.47
C ALA A 374 -28.74 -1.12 -1.65
N GLU A 375 -27.42 -1.15 -1.62
CA GLU A 375 -26.57 -0.15 -0.98
C GLU A 375 -26.31 1.09 -1.86
N GLY A 376 -26.99 1.19 -3.02
CA GLY A 376 -26.89 2.33 -3.94
C GLY A 376 -25.67 2.30 -4.85
N GLY A 377 -24.99 1.17 -4.96
CA GLY A 377 -23.89 0.96 -5.91
C GLY A 377 -24.37 1.08 -7.35
N GLN A 378 -23.65 1.84 -8.18
CA GLN A 378 -24.08 2.14 -9.56
C GLN A 378 -23.18 1.52 -10.61
N ASP A 379 -21.85 1.54 -10.40
CA ASP A 379 -20.84 1.08 -11.34
C ASP A 379 -19.81 0.20 -10.64
N GLY A 380 -19.28 -0.76 -11.34
CA GLY A 380 -18.28 -1.68 -10.85
C GLY A 380 -18.32 -3.02 -11.57
N PHE A 381 -17.23 -3.74 -11.50
CA PHE A 381 -17.10 -5.07 -12.12
C PHE A 381 -16.16 -5.97 -11.31
N CYS A 382 -16.29 -7.27 -11.52
CA CYS A 382 -15.31 -8.27 -11.16
C CYS A 382 -14.86 -8.99 -12.43
N LYS A 383 -13.55 -9.07 -12.65
CA LYS A 383 -12.91 -9.74 -13.75
C LYS A 383 -12.05 -10.88 -13.21
N ILE A 384 -12.14 -12.05 -13.82
CA ILE A 384 -11.36 -13.24 -13.49
C ILE A 384 -10.55 -13.66 -14.71
N ILE A 385 -9.28 -13.90 -14.51
CA ILE A 385 -8.37 -14.44 -15.52
C ILE A 385 -8.05 -15.89 -15.14
N SER A 386 -8.23 -16.81 -16.07
CA SER A 386 -7.91 -18.22 -15.88
C SER A 386 -7.21 -18.82 -17.09
N GLU A 387 -6.40 -19.85 -16.86
CA GLU A 387 -5.77 -20.62 -17.92
C GLU A 387 -6.84 -21.46 -18.63
N ASN A 388 -6.94 -21.34 -19.95
CA ASN A 388 -7.99 -21.95 -20.75
C ASN A 388 -8.03 -23.49 -20.66
N THR A 389 -6.87 -24.13 -20.64
CA THR A 389 -6.77 -25.59 -20.66
C THR A 389 -7.00 -26.22 -19.30
N SER A 390 -6.44 -25.65 -18.22
CA SER A 390 -6.51 -26.23 -16.87
C SER A 390 -7.64 -25.63 -16.02
N GLY A 391 -8.16 -24.47 -16.42
CA GLY A 391 -9.07 -23.69 -15.61
C GLY A 391 -8.43 -23.04 -14.37
N ARG A 392 -7.10 -23.11 -14.23
CA ARG A 392 -6.39 -22.55 -13.07
C ARG A 392 -6.59 -21.05 -13.02
N LEU A 393 -6.93 -20.52 -11.82
CA LEU A 393 -7.03 -19.09 -11.56
C LEU A 393 -5.65 -18.43 -11.71
N LEU A 394 -5.57 -17.37 -12.52
CA LEU A 394 -4.37 -16.59 -12.77
C LEU A 394 -4.45 -15.19 -12.19
N GLY A 395 -5.65 -14.60 -12.11
CA GLY A 395 -5.83 -13.26 -11.58
C GLY A 395 -7.29 -12.89 -11.34
N VAL A 396 -7.49 -11.90 -10.45
CA VAL A 396 -8.80 -11.31 -10.14
C VAL A 396 -8.66 -9.80 -10.01
N HIS A 397 -9.57 -9.07 -10.65
CA HIS A 397 -9.58 -7.61 -10.65
C HIS A 397 -10.99 -7.13 -10.34
N ILE A 398 -11.13 -6.33 -9.27
CA ILE A 398 -12.42 -5.85 -8.75
C ILE A 398 -12.39 -4.32 -8.71
N ALA A 399 -13.41 -3.71 -9.28
CA ALA A 399 -13.61 -2.27 -9.24
C ALA A 399 -14.98 -1.93 -8.67
N GLY A 400 -15.03 -1.06 -7.67
CA GLY A 400 -16.24 -0.67 -6.96
C GLY A 400 -16.53 -1.48 -5.70
N GLY A 401 -17.55 -1.08 -4.96
CA GLY A 401 -17.90 -1.69 -3.68
C GLY A 401 -16.76 -1.60 -2.66
N ASN A 402 -16.62 -2.64 -1.86
CA ASN A 402 -15.54 -2.83 -0.90
C ASN A 402 -14.48 -3.77 -1.50
N ALA A 403 -13.90 -3.39 -2.63
CA ALA A 403 -12.95 -4.22 -3.38
C ALA A 403 -11.74 -4.66 -2.51
N SER A 404 -11.31 -3.81 -1.57
CA SER A 404 -10.24 -4.09 -0.62
C SER A 404 -10.51 -5.31 0.27
N GLU A 405 -11.74 -5.49 0.69
CA GLU A 405 -12.16 -6.63 1.52
C GLU A 405 -12.41 -7.88 0.68
N LEU A 406 -12.97 -7.70 -0.53
CA LEU A 406 -13.30 -8.80 -1.43
C LEU A 406 -12.06 -9.51 -1.98
N ILE A 407 -10.99 -8.77 -2.25
CA ILE A 407 -9.77 -9.29 -2.87
C ILE A 407 -9.06 -10.32 -2.00
N TYR A 408 -9.29 -10.34 -0.69
CA TYR A 408 -8.73 -11.34 0.21
C TYR A 408 -9.17 -12.76 -0.16
N GLY A 409 -10.46 -12.96 -0.48
CA GLY A 409 -10.96 -14.24 -0.95
C GLY A 409 -10.24 -14.69 -2.23
N ALA A 410 -10.06 -13.79 -3.18
CA ALA A 410 -9.31 -14.03 -4.40
C ALA A 410 -7.84 -14.36 -4.13
N ALA A 411 -7.21 -13.67 -3.16
CA ALA A 411 -5.84 -13.96 -2.76
C ALA A 411 -5.68 -15.39 -2.20
N ALA A 412 -6.63 -15.82 -1.38
CA ALA A 412 -6.65 -17.19 -0.86
C ALA A 412 -6.85 -18.23 -1.98
N MET A 413 -7.75 -17.97 -2.94
CA MET A 413 -7.99 -18.84 -4.09
C MET A 413 -6.72 -18.95 -4.97
N LEU A 414 -6.06 -17.83 -5.26
CA LEU A 414 -4.86 -17.78 -6.09
C LEU A 414 -3.67 -18.48 -5.40
N ALA A 415 -3.44 -18.20 -4.11
CA ALA A 415 -2.38 -18.83 -3.34
C ALA A 415 -2.52 -20.35 -3.26
N ASN A 416 -3.74 -20.85 -3.24
CA ASN A 416 -4.05 -22.30 -3.27
C ASN A 416 -4.16 -22.86 -4.70
N LYS A 417 -3.88 -22.06 -5.74
CA LYS A 417 -3.90 -22.47 -7.15
C LYS A 417 -5.25 -23.09 -7.58
N MET A 418 -6.35 -22.55 -7.01
CA MET A 418 -7.69 -23.06 -7.30
C MET A 418 -8.03 -22.92 -8.77
N THR A 419 -8.87 -23.82 -9.25
CA THR A 419 -9.44 -23.81 -10.59
C THR A 419 -10.81 -23.10 -10.58
N VAL A 420 -11.23 -22.61 -11.74
CA VAL A 420 -12.58 -22.04 -11.96
C VAL A 420 -13.67 -23.02 -11.52
N GLU A 421 -13.48 -24.34 -11.75
CA GLU A 421 -14.44 -25.36 -11.34
C GLU A 421 -14.55 -25.49 -9.81
N GLU A 422 -13.42 -25.46 -9.10
CA GLU A 422 -13.43 -25.46 -7.62
C GLU A 422 -14.09 -24.20 -7.06
N ILE A 423 -13.88 -23.03 -7.69
CA ILE A 423 -14.53 -21.78 -7.30
C ILE A 423 -16.05 -21.89 -7.52
N LYS A 424 -16.53 -22.46 -8.64
CA LYS A 424 -17.96 -22.71 -8.89
C LYS A 424 -18.62 -23.56 -7.82
N ASN A 425 -17.87 -24.53 -7.30
CA ASN A 425 -18.33 -25.44 -6.26
C ASN A 425 -18.21 -24.88 -4.84
N THR A 426 -17.65 -23.68 -4.68
CA THR A 426 -17.54 -23.00 -3.39
C THR A 426 -18.84 -22.25 -3.06
N ALA A 427 -19.33 -22.38 -1.83
CA ALA A 427 -20.51 -21.63 -1.38
C ALA A 427 -20.13 -20.17 -1.09
N PHE A 428 -20.79 -19.25 -1.76
CA PHE A 428 -20.72 -17.82 -1.46
C PHE A 428 -21.91 -17.41 -0.59
N PRO A 429 -21.71 -16.58 0.45
CA PRO A 429 -22.82 -16.10 1.26
C PRO A 429 -23.74 -15.18 0.44
N HIS A 430 -25.05 -15.34 0.61
CA HIS A 430 -26.08 -14.55 -0.09
C HIS A 430 -26.95 -13.76 0.92
N PRO A 431 -27.25 -12.43 0.66
CA PRO A 431 -26.73 -11.62 -0.43
C PRO A 431 -25.41 -10.91 -0.04
N THR A 432 -24.39 -10.98 -0.87
CA THR A 432 -23.11 -10.28 -0.69
C THR A 432 -22.53 -9.78 -2.01
N VAL A 433 -21.63 -8.79 -1.93
CA VAL A 433 -20.90 -8.31 -3.12
C VAL A 433 -19.85 -9.33 -3.60
N SER A 434 -19.38 -10.22 -2.72
CA SER A 434 -18.44 -11.30 -3.08
C SER A 434 -18.99 -12.28 -4.12
N GLU A 435 -20.32 -12.37 -4.27
CA GLU A 435 -20.96 -13.17 -5.33
C GLU A 435 -20.54 -12.71 -6.75
N ALA A 436 -20.02 -11.49 -6.91
CA ALA A 436 -19.47 -11.03 -8.17
C ALA A 436 -18.30 -11.89 -8.67
N ILE A 437 -17.49 -12.46 -7.76
CA ILE A 437 -16.44 -13.42 -8.11
C ILE A 437 -17.09 -14.69 -8.71
N ARG A 438 -18.11 -15.21 -8.04
CA ARG A 438 -18.86 -16.36 -8.53
C ARG A 438 -19.50 -16.08 -9.91
N GLU A 439 -20.16 -14.95 -10.06
CA GLU A 439 -20.81 -14.59 -11.34
C GLU A 439 -19.79 -14.46 -12.48
N ALA A 440 -18.57 -13.96 -12.21
CA ALA A 440 -17.54 -13.84 -13.21
C ALA A 440 -16.99 -15.19 -13.70
N VAL A 441 -16.96 -16.23 -12.85
CA VAL A 441 -16.50 -17.58 -13.26
C VAL A 441 -17.53 -18.34 -14.11
N PHE A 442 -18.80 -17.88 -14.19
CA PHE A 442 -19.82 -18.49 -15.04
C PHE A 442 -19.94 -17.82 -16.41
N ARG A 443 -19.16 -16.79 -16.68
CA ARG A 443 -19.16 -16.02 -17.92
C ARG A 443 -17.86 -16.16 -18.67
#